data_dac25fe3f1710dc12348593c2c30ef50
#
_entry.id   dac25fe3f1710dc12348593c2c30ef50
#
_cell.length_a   1.000
_cell.length_b   1.000
_cell.length_c   1.000
_cell.angle_alpha   90.00
_cell.angle_beta   90.00
_cell.angle_gamma   90.00
#
_symmetry.space_group_name_H-M   'P 1'
#
loop_
_entity.id
_entity.type
_entity.pdbx_description
1 polymer ?
#
loop_
_entity_poly.entity_id
_entity_poly.type
_entity_poly.pdbx_seq_one_letter_code
_entity_poly.pdbx_strand_id
1 'polypeptide(L)'
;MRRRILAMTLAFFLVSIPLPARPAGIPGLGVVTQASGAHFNTARVSARATVYDGDRLSTESEGLLQFRGAGSLLSLPGRSGVTLHRLPNGTQAHLSTGGLVFSSARASAMEILANDAFIRPVADIPTVAQVSLIGPKELQITARRGALEFSYHNETEKIAEGTSCRIFLDSPNTAASSFPQRRMVGPLHESKKFKIVIIVLIGWATEWAVHETLESPDRP
;
A
#
# COMPACT_ATOMS: atom_id res chain seq x y z
N MET A 1 -19.17 -68.97 -18.32
CA MET A 1 -18.39 -68.23 -17.28
C MET A 1 -17.34 -67.25 -17.84
N ARG A 2 -16.70 -67.51 -18.98
CA ARG A 2 -15.63 -66.64 -19.56
C ARG A 2 -16.07 -65.20 -19.97
N ARG A 3 -17.34 -65.01 -20.41
CA ARG A 3 -17.83 -63.68 -20.83
C ARG A 3 -18.09 -62.69 -19.70
N ARG A 4 -18.34 -63.14 -18.47
CA ARG A 4 -18.58 -62.28 -17.30
C ARG A 4 -17.28 -61.76 -16.68
N ILE A 5 -16.19 -62.46 -16.82
CA ILE A 5 -14.87 -62.05 -16.32
C ILE A 5 -14.27 -60.97 -17.20
N LEU A 6 -14.50 -61.01 -18.52
CA LEU A 6 -14.00 -60.00 -19.46
C LEU A 6 -14.70 -58.63 -19.29
N ALA A 7 -15.97 -58.61 -18.89
CA ALA A 7 -16.72 -57.41 -18.63
C ALA A 7 -16.28 -56.72 -17.34
N MET A 8 -15.83 -57.48 -16.35
CA MET A 8 -15.43 -56.93 -15.06
C MET A 8 -14.01 -56.31 -15.09
N THR A 9 -13.11 -56.82 -15.94
CA THR A 9 -11.76 -56.26 -16.17
C THR A 9 -11.81 -54.95 -16.98
N LEU A 10 -12.76 -54.83 -17.91
CA LEU A 10 -12.91 -53.59 -18.70
C LEU A 10 -13.47 -52.44 -17.87
N ALA A 11 -14.34 -52.72 -16.88
CA ALA A 11 -14.88 -51.70 -15.99
C ALA A 11 -13.84 -51.13 -15.01
N PHE A 12 -12.79 -51.90 -14.65
CA PHE A 12 -11.75 -51.44 -13.72
C PHE A 12 -10.70 -50.51 -14.39
N PHE A 13 -10.57 -50.60 -15.72
CA PHE A 13 -9.62 -49.76 -16.47
C PHE A 13 -10.14 -48.35 -16.76
N LEU A 14 -11.46 -48.13 -16.68
CA LEU A 14 -12.09 -46.84 -16.96
C LEU A 14 -12.04 -45.84 -15.78
N VAL A 15 -11.66 -46.29 -14.57
CA VAL A 15 -11.66 -45.45 -13.37
C VAL A 15 -10.30 -44.73 -13.15
N SER A 16 -9.27 -45.05 -13.94
CA SER A 16 -7.92 -44.52 -13.77
C SER A 16 -7.50 -43.45 -14.77
N ILE A 17 -8.44 -42.68 -15.32
CA ILE A 17 -8.09 -41.48 -16.11
C ILE A 17 -7.72 -40.41 -15.15
N PRO A 18 -6.42 -40.00 -15.01
CA PRO A 18 -6.05 -38.86 -14.19
C PRO A 18 -6.70 -37.62 -14.82
N LEU A 19 -7.64 -37.02 -14.09
CA LEU A 19 -8.16 -35.72 -14.44
C LEU A 19 -6.99 -34.75 -14.53
N PRO A 20 -6.78 -34.05 -15.65
CA PRO A 20 -5.71 -33.08 -15.75
C PRO A 20 -5.94 -32.05 -14.65
N ALA A 21 -5.00 -31.95 -13.70
CA ALA A 21 -4.99 -30.91 -12.71
C ALA A 21 -4.96 -29.57 -13.46
N ARG A 22 -6.03 -28.78 -13.34
CA ARG A 22 -6.06 -27.43 -13.88
C ARG A 22 -4.89 -26.69 -13.25
N PRO A 23 -4.00 -26.06 -14.03
CA PRO A 23 -2.96 -25.24 -13.45
C PRO A 23 -3.64 -24.19 -12.56
N ALA A 24 -3.27 -24.16 -11.30
CA ALA A 24 -3.74 -23.14 -10.39
C ALA A 24 -3.26 -21.79 -10.96
N GLY A 25 -4.17 -20.98 -11.45
CA GLY A 25 -3.85 -19.65 -11.98
C GLY A 25 -3.16 -18.85 -10.90
N ILE A 26 -2.20 -18.00 -11.27
CA ILE A 26 -1.51 -17.10 -10.34
C ILE A 26 -2.58 -16.25 -9.64
N PRO A 27 -2.73 -16.31 -8.33
CA PRO A 27 -3.75 -15.54 -7.64
C PRO A 27 -3.43 -14.04 -7.76
N GLY A 28 -4.42 -13.22 -8.16
CA GLY A 28 -4.30 -11.76 -8.17
C GLY A 28 -4.12 -11.19 -6.76
N LEU A 29 -3.49 -10.03 -6.63
CA LEU A 29 -3.42 -9.24 -5.39
C LEU A 29 -4.73 -8.47 -5.17
N GLY A 30 -5.37 -8.04 -6.26
CA GLY A 30 -6.58 -7.25 -6.24
C GLY A 30 -6.91 -6.71 -7.62
N VAL A 31 -7.74 -5.68 -7.65
CA VAL A 31 -8.23 -5.07 -8.90
C VAL A 31 -8.08 -3.56 -8.87
N VAL A 32 -7.85 -2.97 -10.04
CA VAL A 32 -7.94 -1.53 -10.25
C VAL A 32 -9.41 -1.15 -10.31
N THR A 33 -9.87 -0.31 -9.41
CA THR A 33 -11.25 0.16 -9.37
C THR A 33 -11.47 1.42 -10.19
N GLN A 34 -10.43 2.28 -10.26
CA GLN A 34 -10.44 3.50 -11.04
C GLN A 34 -9.06 3.73 -11.64
N ALA A 35 -9.01 4.21 -12.89
CA ALA A 35 -7.77 4.60 -13.55
C ALA A 35 -8.04 5.76 -14.53
N SER A 36 -7.25 6.80 -14.41
CA SER A 36 -7.19 7.94 -15.33
C SER A 36 -5.74 8.37 -15.45
N GLY A 37 -5.19 8.48 -16.67
CA GLY A 37 -3.77 8.80 -16.85
C GLY A 37 -2.85 7.87 -16.04
N ALA A 38 -3.11 6.57 -16.08
CA ALA A 38 -2.41 5.58 -15.28
C ALA A 38 -1.84 4.46 -16.15
N HIS A 39 -0.72 3.89 -15.71
CA HIS A 39 -0.01 2.84 -16.40
C HIS A 39 0.24 1.64 -15.50
N PHE A 40 0.22 0.49 -16.14
CA PHE A 40 0.56 -0.80 -15.59
C PHE A 40 1.85 -1.25 -16.28
N ASN A 41 2.96 -1.21 -15.57
CA ASN A 41 4.29 -1.27 -16.19
C ASN A 41 4.45 -0.16 -17.25
N THR A 42 4.35 -0.49 -18.53
CA THR A 42 4.46 0.45 -19.66
C THR A 42 3.14 0.67 -20.40
N ALA A 43 2.12 -0.15 -20.14
CA ALA A 43 0.84 -0.08 -20.83
C ALA A 43 -0.17 0.77 -20.04
N ARG A 44 -1.04 1.48 -20.75
CA ARG A 44 -2.17 2.16 -20.09
C ARG A 44 -3.07 1.15 -19.40
N VAL A 45 -3.44 1.45 -18.16
CA VAL A 45 -4.35 0.64 -17.39
C VAL A 45 -5.77 1.20 -17.46
N SER A 46 -6.74 0.30 -17.46
CA SER A 46 -8.16 0.61 -17.33
C SER A 46 -8.71 0.05 -16.01
N ALA A 47 -9.84 0.56 -15.58
CA ALA A 47 -10.59 -0.03 -14.47
C ALA A 47 -10.88 -1.52 -14.71
N ARG A 48 -10.97 -2.30 -13.63
CA ARG A 48 -11.14 -3.76 -13.59
C ARG A 48 -9.92 -4.59 -13.98
N ALA A 49 -8.77 -3.97 -14.25
CA ALA A 49 -7.52 -4.72 -14.45
C ALA A 49 -7.12 -5.44 -13.15
N THR A 50 -6.77 -6.72 -13.27
CA THR A 50 -6.25 -7.49 -12.15
C THR A 50 -4.77 -7.18 -11.95
N VAL A 51 -4.37 -6.97 -10.71
CA VAL A 51 -2.98 -6.71 -10.32
C VAL A 51 -2.38 -7.97 -9.71
N TYR A 52 -1.17 -8.29 -10.11
CA TYR A 52 -0.42 -9.44 -9.63
C TYR A 52 0.80 -9.02 -8.82
N ASP A 53 1.45 -10.00 -8.22
CA ASP A 53 2.69 -9.80 -7.47
C ASP A 53 3.81 -9.28 -8.38
N GLY A 54 4.50 -8.22 -7.94
CA GLY A 54 5.57 -7.55 -8.69
C GLY A 54 5.08 -6.52 -9.72
N ASP A 55 3.78 -6.32 -9.88
CA ASP A 55 3.28 -5.33 -10.84
C ASP A 55 3.55 -3.89 -10.39
N ARG A 56 4.01 -3.09 -11.35
CA ARG A 56 4.27 -1.67 -11.15
C ARG A 56 3.13 -0.82 -11.68
N LEU A 57 2.55 -0.02 -10.79
CA LEU A 57 1.51 0.96 -11.10
C LEU A 57 2.12 2.36 -11.08
N SER A 58 1.78 3.20 -12.04
CA SER A 58 2.23 4.59 -12.08
C SER A 58 1.14 5.51 -12.65
N THR A 59 1.21 6.78 -12.27
CA THR A 59 0.27 7.82 -12.71
C THR A 59 1.01 8.96 -13.41
N GLU A 60 0.38 9.51 -14.46
CA GLU A 60 0.80 10.74 -15.12
C GLU A 60 0.64 11.95 -14.18
N SER A 61 0.99 13.16 -14.64
CA SER A 61 0.96 14.38 -13.80
C SER A 61 -0.41 14.68 -13.18
N GLU A 62 -1.49 14.41 -13.90
CA GLU A 62 -2.89 14.59 -13.45
C GLU A 62 -3.62 13.25 -13.35
N GLY A 63 -2.85 12.17 -13.31
CA GLY A 63 -3.38 10.82 -13.23
C GLY A 63 -3.93 10.49 -11.84
N LEU A 64 -4.83 9.52 -11.82
CA LEU A 64 -5.37 8.93 -10.62
C LEU A 64 -5.50 7.42 -10.84
N LEU A 65 -5.09 6.63 -9.86
CA LEU A 65 -5.32 5.20 -9.86
C LEU A 65 -5.81 4.76 -8.49
N GLN A 66 -6.86 3.96 -8.47
CA GLN A 66 -7.32 3.28 -7.26
C GLN A 66 -7.19 1.78 -7.42
N PHE A 67 -6.58 1.15 -6.43
CA PHE A 67 -6.42 -0.30 -6.33
C PHE A 67 -7.13 -0.79 -5.08
N ARG A 68 -7.89 -1.89 -5.21
CA ARG A 68 -8.54 -2.58 -4.10
C ARG A 68 -7.96 -3.98 -3.96
N GLY A 69 -7.32 -4.23 -2.84
CA GLY A 69 -6.83 -5.55 -2.42
C GLY A 69 -7.72 -6.16 -1.34
N ALA A 70 -7.28 -7.29 -0.78
CA ALA A 70 -7.98 -7.98 0.30
C ALA A 70 -7.92 -7.18 1.61
N GLY A 71 -8.94 -6.40 1.90
CA GLY A 71 -9.04 -5.58 3.13
C GLY A 71 -8.26 -4.27 3.07
N SER A 72 -7.87 -3.81 1.87
CA SER A 72 -7.17 -2.54 1.68
C SER A 72 -7.59 -1.83 0.41
N LEU A 73 -7.50 -0.52 0.44
CA LEU A 73 -7.66 0.37 -0.70
C LEU A 73 -6.41 1.25 -0.79
N LEU A 74 -5.87 1.38 -2.00
CA LEU A 74 -4.73 2.22 -2.30
C LEU A 74 -5.14 3.23 -3.37
N SER A 75 -4.85 4.51 -3.16
CA SER A 75 -5.05 5.58 -4.14
C SER A 75 -3.70 6.24 -4.47
N LEU A 76 -3.37 6.30 -5.74
CA LEU A 76 -2.17 6.94 -6.26
C LEU A 76 -2.59 8.26 -6.94
N PRO A 77 -2.23 9.40 -6.39
CA PRO A 77 -2.38 10.69 -7.06
C PRO A 77 -1.39 10.82 -8.22
N GLY A 78 -1.47 11.91 -8.95
CA GLY A 78 -0.57 12.19 -10.07
C GLY A 78 0.91 12.14 -9.69
N ARG A 79 1.75 11.75 -10.65
CA ARG A 79 3.22 11.60 -10.53
C ARG A 79 3.67 10.58 -9.48
N SER A 80 2.87 9.57 -9.26
CA SER A 80 3.17 8.52 -8.27
C SER A 80 3.50 7.21 -8.95
N GLY A 81 4.38 6.44 -8.30
CA GLY A 81 4.78 5.12 -8.76
C GLY A 81 4.91 4.16 -7.59
N VAL A 82 4.28 2.99 -7.70
CA VAL A 82 4.30 1.95 -6.69
C VAL A 82 4.46 0.58 -7.34
N THR A 83 5.20 -0.31 -6.67
CA THR A 83 5.24 -1.74 -7.01
C THR A 83 4.53 -2.50 -5.91
N LEU A 84 3.63 -3.41 -6.28
CA LEU A 84 2.86 -4.18 -5.30
C LEU A 84 3.43 -5.59 -5.14
N HIS A 85 3.63 -6.00 -3.90
CA HIS A 85 4.11 -7.32 -3.54
C HIS A 85 3.14 -8.03 -2.61
N ARG A 86 3.09 -9.36 -2.74
CA ARG A 86 2.28 -10.20 -1.87
C ARG A 86 2.98 -10.41 -0.53
N LEU A 87 2.25 -10.18 0.54
CA LEU A 87 2.61 -10.67 1.87
C LEU A 87 1.70 -11.86 2.26
N PRO A 88 2.10 -12.68 3.24
CA PRO A 88 1.28 -13.82 3.69
C PRO A 88 -0.15 -13.42 4.09
N ASN A 89 -0.34 -12.25 4.68
CA ASN A 89 -1.63 -11.78 5.19
C ASN A 89 -2.09 -10.45 4.56
N GLY A 90 -1.43 -9.98 3.49
CA GLY A 90 -1.76 -8.68 2.91
C GLY A 90 -0.98 -8.33 1.66
N THR A 91 -0.79 -7.04 1.47
CA THR A 91 -0.07 -6.47 0.34
C THR A 91 0.96 -5.46 0.84
N GLN A 92 2.18 -5.53 0.32
CA GLN A 92 3.18 -4.48 0.48
C GLN A 92 3.17 -3.58 -0.76
N ALA A 93 3.14 -2.29 -0.53
CA ALA A 93 3.26 -1.28 -1.58
C ALA A 93 4.61 -0.58 -1.46
N HIS A 94 5.51 -0.84 -2.41
CA HIS A 94 6.80 -0.17 -2.50
C HIS A 94 6.65 1.13 -3.28
N LEU A 95 6.62 2.24 -2.56
CA LEU A 95 6.52 3.59 -3.13
C LEU A 95 7.88 4.03 -3.68
N SER A 96 7.98 4.22 -4.98
CA SER A 96 9.21 4.63 -5.66
C SER A 96 9.26 6.12 -6.00
N THR A 97 8.09 6.75 -6.22
CA THR A 97 7.98 8.18 -6.54
C THR A 97 6.63 8.73 -6.11
N GLY A 98 6.58 10.04 -5.82
CA GLY A 98 5.33 10.75 -5.51
C GLY A 98 4.75 10.36 -4.15
N GLY A 99 3.47 10.04 -4.13
CA GLY A 99 2.76 9.72 -2.89
C GLY A 99 1.66 8.69 -3.09
N LEU A 100 1.10 8.25 -2.00
CA LEU A 100 -0.06 7.37 -1.97
C LEU A 100 -0.93 7.67 -0.75
N VAL A 101 -2.21 7.37 -0.89
CA VAL A 101 -3.15 7.31 0.24
C VAL A 101 -3.60 5.86 0.36
N PHE A 102 -3.57 5.31 1.55
CA PHE A 102 -4.10 3.98 1.77
C PHE A 102 -5.14 3.94 2.88
N SER A 103 -6.08 3.03 2.73
CA SER A 103 -7.01 2.62 3.77
C SER A 103 -6.84 1.13 4.02
N SER A 104 -6.76 0.75 5.27
CA SER A 104 -6.61 -0.64 5.68
C SER A 104 -7.60 -0.98 6.76
N ALA A 105 -8.30 -2.11 6.62
CA ALA A 105 -9.25 -2.60 7.63
C ALA A 105 -8.55 -3.32 8.79
N ARG A 106 -7.31 -3.80 8.57
CA ARG A 106 -6.50 -4.56 9.53
C ARG A 106 -5.03 -4.18 9.39
N ALA A 107 -4.26 -4.31 10.47
CA ALA A 107 -2.82 -4.00 10.49
C ALA A 107 -2.03 -4.77 9.43
N SER A 108 -2.34 -6.04 9.23
CA SER A 108 -1.65 -6.90 8.27
C SER A 108 -2.08 -6.74 6.82
N ALA A 109 -3.17 -6.01 6.51
CA ALA A 109 -3.71 -5.95 5.16
C ALA A 109 -2.86 -5.07 4.22
N MET A 110 -2.16 -4.05 4.75
CA MET A 110 -1.32 -3.15 3.96
C MET A 110 -0.08 -2.72 4.74
N GLU A 111 1.07 -2.84 4.09
CA GLU A 111 2.35 -2.29 4.53
C GLU A 111 2.93 -1.43 3.41
N ILE A 112 3.48 -0.28 3.75
CA ILE A 112 4.14 0.60 2.80
C ILE A 112 5.64 0.56 3.03
N LEU A 113 6.40 0.32 1.97
CA LEU A 113 7.85 0.45 1.93
C LEU A 113 8.22 1.71 1.15
N ALA A 114 8.95 2.63 1.75
CA ALA A 114 9.39 3.87 1.12
C ALA A 114 10.78 4.26 1.64
N ASN A 115 11.77 4.39 0.75
CA ASN A 115 13.17 4.69 1.11
C ASN A 115 13.70 3.79 2.26
N ASP A 116 13.50 2.47 2.15
CA ASP A 116 13.88 1.46 3.15
C ASP A 116 13.17 1.59 4.52
N ALA A 117 12.22 2.49 4.63
CA ALA A 117 11.36 2.61 5.79
C ALA A 117 10.05 1.83 5.60
N PHE A 118 9.61 1.16 6.66
CA PHE A 118 8.33 0.44 6.71
C PHE A 118 7.30 1.27 7.46
N ILE A 119 6.11 1.39 6.89
CA ILE A 119 4.98 2.08 7.50
C ILE A 119 3.80 1.12 7.50
N ARG A 120 3.25 0.85 8.67
CA ARG A 120 2.11 -0.07 8.83
C ARG A 120 1.13 0.43 9.89
N PRO A 121 -0.15 0.04 9.83
CA PRO A 121 -1.08 0.28 10.95
C PRO A 121 -0.62 -0.46 12.21
N VAL A 122 -0.82 0.17 13.38
CA VAL A 122 -0.44 -0.43 14.67
C VAL A 122 -1.42 -1.50 15.12
N ALA A 123 -2.71 -1.34 14.80
CA ALA A 123 -3.78 -2.20 15.30
C ALA A 123 -4.76 -2.60 14.21
N ASP A 124 -5.53 -3.65 14.46
CA ASP A 124 -6.60 -4.14 13.56
C ASP A 124 -7.85 -3.26 13.64
N ILE A 125 -7.67 -1.98 13.40
CA ILE A 125 -8.74 -0.98 13.28
C ILE A 125 -8.64 -0.30 11.92
N PRO A 126 -9.76 0.22 11.40
CA PRO A 126 -9.74 0.97 10.15
C PRO A 126 -8.74 2.12 10.21
N THR A 127 -7.73 2.07 9.38
CA THR A 127 -6.65 3.04 9.32
C THR A 127 -6.63 3.72 7.97
N VAL A 128 -6.49 5.05 7.96
CA VAL A 128 -6.34 5.86 6.74
C VAL A 128 -5.11 6.74 6.89
N ALA A 129 -4.20 6.63 5.94
CA ALA A 129 -2.97 7.43 5.98
C ALA A 129 -2.49 7.81 4.58
N GLN A 130 -1.71 8.87 4.55
CA GLN A 130 -1.01 9.35 3.36
C GLN A 130 0.49 9.26 3.60
N VAL A 131 1.21 8.76 2.60
CA VAL A 131 2.68 8.70 2.58
C VAL A 131 3.15 9.36 1.29
N SER A 132 4.12 10.27 1.38
CA SER A 132 4.68 10.98 0.24
C SER A 132 6.20 11.05 0.32
N LEU A 133 6.87 10.80 -0.78
CA LEU A 133 8.29 11.02 -0.97
C LEU A 133 8.49 12.50 -1.33
N ILE A 134 9.08 13.28 -0.43
CA ILE A 134 9.38 14.69 -0.68
C ILE A 134 10.77 14.85 -1.29
N GLY A 135 11.67 13.96 -0.92
CA GLY A 135 13.02 13.90 -1.42
C GLY A 135 13.65 12.52 -1.27
N PRO A 136 14.91 12.36 -1.71
CA PRO A 136 15.59 11.06 -1.66
C PRO A 136 15.70 10.45 -0.26
N LYS A 137 15.74 11.30 0.76
CA LYS A 137 15.85 10.91 2.18
C LYS A 137 14.78 11.59 3.04
N GLU A 138 13.68 12.00 2.43
CA GLU A 138 12.66 12.77 3.11
C GLU A 138 11.28 12.22 2.81
N LEU A 139 10.54 11.88 3.85
CA LEU A 139 9.20 11.36 3.83
C LEU A 139 8.25 12.32 4.53
N GLN A 140 7.03 12.44 4.02
CA GLN A 140 5.92 13.03 4.75
C GLN A 140 4.87 11.95 4.98
N ILE A 141 4.46 11.80 6.24
CA ILE A 141 3.44 10.83 6.66
C ILE A 141 2.34 11.58 7.38
N THR A 142 1.09 11.32 7.00
CA THR A 142 -0.10 11.86 7.67
C THR A 142 -0.98 10.70 8.08
N ALA A 143 -1.11 10.46 9.38
CA ALA A 143 -2.01 9.48 9.97
C ALA A 143 -3.39 10.14 10.19
N ARG A 144 -4.32 10.00 9.25
CA ARG A 144 -5.65 10.65 9.34
C ARG A 144 -6.56 9.93 10.30
N ARG A 145 -6.53 8.60 10.28
CA ARG A 145 -7.33 7.73 11.14
C ARG A 145 -6.50 6.52 11.50
N GLY A 146 -6.49 6.15 12.77
CA GLY A 146 -5.64 5.08 13.29
C GLY A 146 -4.17 5.48 13.39
N ALA A 147 -3.48 4.88 14.34
CA ALA A 147 -2.06 5.11 14.55
C ALA A 147 -1.22 4.27 13.59
N LEU A 148 -0.06 4.79 13.21
CA LEU A 148 0.92 4.10 12.36
C LEU A 148 2.17 3.75 13.15
N GLU A 149 2.82 2.69 12.75
CA GLU A 149 4.17 2.33 13.12
C GLU A 149 5.10 2.65 11.96
N PHE A 150 6.13 3.41 12.22
CA PHE A 150 7.21 3.73 11.31
C PHE A 150 8.46 3.00 11.78
N SER A 151 9.10 2.21 10.92
CA SER A 151 10.32 1.48 11.22
C SER A 151 11.39 1.76 10.18
N TYR A 152 12.59 2.10 10.64
CA TYR A 152 13.76 2.36 9.80
C TYR A 152 15.03 1.86 10.48
N HIS A 153 15.81 0.98 9.82
CA HIS A 153 17.06 0.42 10.35
C HIS A 153 16.98 -0.09 11.80
N ASN A 154 15.96 -0.91 12.12
CA ASN A 154 15.69 -1.48 13.44
C ASN A 154 15.25 -0.47 14.54
N GLU A 155 15.01 0.76 14.19
CA GLU A 155 14.37 1.72 15.07
C GLU A 155 12.90 1.86 14.67
N THR A 156 12.03 1.92 15.67
CA THR A 156 10.58 1.96 15.46
C THR A 156 9.98 3.12 16.26
N GLU A 157 9.10 3.87 15.61
CA GLU A 157 8.40 5.00 16.21
C GLU A 157 6.91 4.93 15.88
N LYS A 158 6.08 5.36 16.82
CA LYS A 158 4.64 5.40 16.66
C LYS A 158 4.17 6.79 16.28
N ILE A 159 3.47 6.89 15.14
CA ILE A 159 2.82 8.11 14.68
C ILE A 159 1.36 8.05 15.12
N ALA A 160 0.96 8.98 15.98
CA ALA A 160 -0.39 9.03 16.52
C ALA A 160 -1.41 9.46 15.45
N GLU A 161 -2.66 9.02 15.61
CA GLU A 161 -3.78 9.49 14.81
C GLU A 161 -3.89 11.01 14.82
N GLY A 162 -4.27 11.61 13.69
CA GLY A 162 -4.37 13.05 13.50
C GLY A 162 -3.03 13.76 13.32
N THR A 163 -1.91 13.02 13.31
CA THR A 163 -0.57 13.61 13.21
C THR A 163 -0.10 13.64 11.74
N SER A 164 0.47 14.80 11.35
CA SER A 164 1.28 14.91 10.14
C SER A 164 2.71 15.19 10.53
N CYS A 165 3.64 14.40 10.02
CA CYS A 165 5.05 14.53 10.31
C CYS A 165 5.89 14.44 9.05
N ARG A 166 7.06 15.11 9.10
CA ARG A 166 8.12 15.01 8.12
C ARG A 166 9.29 14.24 8.75
N ILE A 167 9.78 13.25 8.04
CA ILE A 167 10.83 12.35 8.51
C ILE A 167 12.03 12.50 7.60
N PHE A 168 13.16 12.81 8.20
CA PHE A 168 14.46 12.90 7.54
C PHE A 168 15.25 11.65 7.88
N LEU A 169 15.53 10.83 6.87
CA LEU A 169 16.31 9.59 6.99
C LEU A 169 17.81 9.91 6.94
N ASP A 170 18.63 9.13 7.65
CA ASP A 170 20.10 9.29 7.69
C ASP A 170 20.54 10.74 7.99
N SER A 171 19.83 11.44 8.86
CA SER A 171 20.25 12.76 9.30
C SER A 171 21.62 12.65 9.97
N PRO A 172 22.70 13.18 9.38
CA PRO A 172 23.93 13.35 10.14
C PRO A 172 23.60 14.24 11.33
N ASN A 173 24.17 13.92 12.48
CA ASN A 173 24.02 14.68 13.74
C ASN A 173 24.63 16.09 13.56
N THR A 174 24.01 16.93 12.73
CA THR A 174 24.46 18.28 12.44
C THR A 174 23.64 19.21 13.33
N ALA A 175 24.32 19.73 14.35
CA ALA A 175 23.84 20.81 15.20
C ALA A 175 23.06 21.84 14.37
N ALA A 176 21.84 22.14 14.83
CA ALA A 176 21.07 23.35 14.62
C ALA A 176 21.40 24.17 13.35
N SER A 177 20.82 23.82 12.20
CA SER A 177 20.67 24.82 11.16
C SER A 177 19.39 25.61 11.45
N SER A 178 19.59 26.90 11.67
CA SER A 178 18.59 27.92 11.95
C SER A 178 17.62 28.08 10.78
N PHE A 179 16.47 27.41 10.85
CA PHE A 179 15.32 27.75 10.03
C PHE A 179 14.42 28.76 10.77
N PRO A 180 13.81 29.75 10.09
CA PRO A 180 12.94 30.70 10.73
C PRO A 180 11.75 29.99 11.39
N GLN A 181 11.68 30.14 12.72
CA GLN A 181 10.63 29.55 13.55
C GLN A 181 9.23 30.06 13.19
N ARG A 182 8.51 29.30 12.41
CA ARG A 182 7.05 29.33 12.47
C ARG A 182 6.60 28.17 13.34
N ARG A 183 6.24 28.47 14.59
CA ARG A 183 5.71 27.58 15.65
C ARG A 183 5.85 26.08 15.36
N MET A 184 7.01 25.53 15.57
CA MET A 184 7.21 24.09 15.63
C MET A 184 6.95 23.64 17.07
N VAL A 185 6.03 22.70 17.25
CA VAL A 185 6.02 21.87 18.45
C VAL A 185 7.27 21.00 18.37
N GLY A 186 8.07 20.97 19.42
CA GLY A 186 9.43 20.42 19.42
C GLY A 186 9.58 18.97 18.91
N PRO A 187 10.82 18.50 18.74
CA PRO A 187 11.08 17.16 18.21
C PRO A 187 10.50 16.10 19.13
N LEU A 188 9.67 15.20 18.56
CA LEU A 188 9.10 14.08 19.32
C LEU A 188 10.15 13.02 19.64
N HIS A 189 11.10 12.82 18.76
CA HIS A 189 12.16 11.85 18.93
C HIS A 189 13.35 12.21 18.04
N GLU A 190 14.54 12.20 18.61
CA GLU A 190 15.79 12.38 17.88
C GLU A 190 16.57 11.07 17.96
N SER A 191 16.42 10.25 16.92
CA SER A 191 17.18 9.03 16.71
C SER A 191 18.49 9.33 16.00
N LYS A 192 19.49 8.45 16.15
CA LYS A 192 20.75 8.54 15.39
C LYS A 192 20.55 8.31 13.89
N LYS A 193 19.44 7.71 13.47
CA LYS A 193 19.20 7.27 12.09
C LYS A 193 18.13 8.08 11.37
N PHE A 194 17.18 8.67 12.10
CA PHE A 194 16.17 9.54 11.52
C PHE A 194 15.71 10.63 12.48
N LYS A 195 15.15 11.70 11.93
CA LYS A 195 14.55 12.80 12.68
C LYS A 195 13.11 13.00 12.26
N ILE A 196 12.21 12.97 13.24
CA ILE A 196 10.78 13.23 13.01
C ILE A 196 10.47 14.67 13.42
N VAL A 197 9.89 15.43 12.52
CA VAL A 197 9.38 16.78 12.78
C VAL A 197 7.87 16.76 12.59
N ILE A 198 7.12 17.04 13.65
CA ILE A 198 5.66 17.20 13.54
C ILE A 198 5.36 18.49 12.81
N ILE A 199 4.53 18.39 11.79
CA ILE A 199 3.98 19.54 11.08
C ILE A 199 2.55 19.70 11.56
N VAL A 200 2.29 20.76 12.33
CA VAL A 200 0.92 21.15 12.65
C VAL A 200 0.33 21.80 11.40
N LEU A 201 -0.37 21.02 10.60
CA LEU A 201 -1.18 21.57 9.51
C LEU A 201 -2.43 22.19 10.13
N ILE A 202 -2.40 23.49 10.34
CA ILE A 202 -3.61 24.29 10.56
C ILE A 202 -4.40 24.20 9.26
N GLY A 203 -5.53 23.54 9.32
CA GLY A 203 -6.36 23.06 8.27
C GLY A 203 -6.50 23.95 7.02
N TRP A 204 -6.83 23.34 5.93
CA TRP A 204 -7.70 23.89 4.86
C TRP A 204 -7.43 23.22 3.55
N ALA A 205 -7.04 22.30 3.09
CA ALA A 205 -7.05 22.00 1.65
C ALA A 205 -7.01 20.51 1.23
N THR A 206 -7.10 19.58 2.17
CA THR A 206 -6.98 18.16 1.80
C THR A 206 -8.24 17.33 2.07
N GLU A 207 -9.31 17.97 2.51
CA GLU A 207 -10.59 17.28 2.77
C GLU A 207 -11.26 16.79 1.49
N TRP A 208 -11.02 17.48 0.39
CA TRP A 208 -11.75 17.25 -0.86
C TRP A 208 -11.40 15.93 -1.57
N ALA A 209 -10.14 15.57 -1.63
CA ALA A 209 -9.71 14.41 -2.40
C ALA A 209 -9.95 13.06 -1.70
N VAL A 210 -10.19 13.06 -0.37
CA VAL A 210 -10.36 11.83 0.40
C VAL A 210 -11.83 11.48 0.63
N HIS A 211 -12.68 12.48 0.72
CA HIS A 211 -14.12 12.24 0.92
C HIS A 211 -14.76 11.55 -0.29
N GLU A 212 -14.37 11.96 -1.50
CA GLU A 212 -14.89 11.38 -2.74
C GLU A 212 -14.31 9.99 -3.07
N THR A 213 -13.13 9.66 -2.54
CA THR A 213 -12.44 8.40 -2.89
C THR A 213 -12.66 7.26 -1.89
N LEU A 214 -13.13 7.55 -0.70
CA LEU A 214 -13.29 6.54 0.37
C LEU A 214 -14.76 6.28 0.77
N GLU A 215 -15.69 7.13 0.37
CA GLU A 215 -17.10 6.81 0.49
C GLU A 215 -17.51 5.87 -0.63
N SER A 216 -17.72 4.63 -0.28
CA SER A 216 -18.30 3.62 -1.16
C SER A 216 -19.74 4.01 -1.50
N PRO A 217 -20.18 3.98 -2.78
CA PRO A 217 -21.56 4.25 -3.15
C PRO A 217 -22.55 3.12 -2.81
N ASP A 218 -22.18 2.21 -1.91
CA ASP A 218 -23.05 1.13 -1.46
C ASP A 218 -23.82 1.57 -0.21
N ARG A 219 -24.86 2.36 -0.42
CA ARG A 219 -26.08 2.32 0.41
C ARG A 219 -27.24 1.85 -0.48
N PRO A 220 -27.99 0.82 -0.03
CA PRO A 220 -29.18 0.34 -0.70
C PRO A 220 -30.27 1.42 -0.77
#